data_0c95faac4ae331ee25eaf2904b788b8e
#
_entry.id   0c95faac4ae331ee25eaf2904b788b8e
#
_cell.length_a   1.000
_cell.length_b   1.000
_cell.length_c   1.000
_cell.angle_alpha   90.00
_cell.angle_beta   90.00
_cell.angle_gamma   90.00
#
_symmetry.space_group_name_H-M   'P 1'
#
loop_
_entity.id
_entity.type
_entity.pdbx_description
1 polymer ?
#
loop_
_entity_poly.entity_id
_entity_poly.type
_entity_poly.pdbx_seq_one_letter_code
_entity_poly.pdbx_strand_id
1 'polypeptide(L)'
;MQLNNQKLKNNEHISESKEKIKIHIIGAGISGLIAAKVLEESGYSPTLIESSNNVGGRIKTIIKEGYQLDKGFQVLLTEYPKAKKHLDYRALRLQKLVSGACIFINNKQFIIGNPIRNISLLIPTLFSDIGNISDKLKILKLYLYLRFKSIEKIFSSKELKTIDYLKKSGFSKKIIENFFEPFFAGIFLETELSTSSRMFEFVFKMFAQGDVAIPESGIQEIPYQIAKKLTRTNFMFSTQVDKILEGEIILKNKSKIKSDYTIIATEAKNLLEGHNLSSVKWKSCVNFYFEIEKKSLGNGLIGLLPGKNTVINNIFFVSGIKSKITGAKQLLSVTVIDTKSFSNGNLIDRVKYELKKYCRINVIRLISQFNITKSLPDLHDISNTKTPSEFQISDSIFLAGDHELNPSLNAAITSGEMSALQLIKIDKLNNL
;
A
#
# COMPACT_ATOMS: atom_id res chain seq x y z
N MET A 1 -11.72 50.10 -10.68
CA MET A 1 -12.33 49.25 -11.73
C MET A 1 -11.32 48.72 -12.77
N GLN A 2 -10.39 49.50 -13.27
CA GLN A 2 -9.38 49.06 -14.28
C GLN A 2 -8.39 47.97 -13.76
N LEU A 3 -7.94 48.03 -12.51
CA LEU A 3 -7.04 47.04 -11.93
C LEU A 3 -7.68 45.63 -11.71
N ASN A 4 -8.99 45.58 -11.48
CA ASN A 4 -9.72 44.31 -11.36
C ASN A 4 -9.95 43.64 -12.73
N ASN A 5 -10.20 44.44 -13.79
CA ASN A 5 -10.36 43.92 -15.14
C ASN A 5 -9.04 43.41 -15.74
N GLN A 6 -7.89 44.01 -15.40
CA GLN A 6 -6.60 43.49 -15.81
C GLN A 6 -6.22 42.17 -15.09
N LYS A 7 -6.52 42.05 -13.79
CA LYS A 7 -6.32 40.78 -13.07
C LYS A 7 -7.24 39.66 -13.57
N LEU A 8 -8.48 39.96 -13.93
CA LEU A 8 -9.39 38.98 -14.52
C LEU A 8 -8.93 38.51 -15.89
N LYS A 9 -8.55 39.42 -16.78
CA LYS A 9 -8.01 39.09 -18.11
C LYS A 9 -6.70 38.34 -18.05
N ASN A 10 -5.78 38.68 -17.14
CA ASN A 10 -4.55 37.90 -16.91
C ASN A 10 -4.84 36.49 -16.37
N ASN A 11 -5.83 36.32 -15.47
CA ASN A 11 -6.22 34.99 -14.99
C ASN A 11 -6.91 34.15 -16.08
N GLU A 12 -7.71 34.74 -16.96
CA GLU A 12 -8.31 34.06 -18.10
C GLU A 12 -7.24 33.63 -19.13
N HIS A 13 -6.30 34.49 -19.48
CA HIS A 13 -5.18 34.15 -20.38
C HIS A 13 -4.25 33.08 -19.82
N ILE A 14 -3.98 33.10 -18.51
CA ILE A 14 -3.18 32.09 -17.84
C ILE A 14 -3.95 30.76 -17.78
N SER A 15 -5.26 30.77 -17.62
CA SER A 15 -6.12 29.57 -17.65
C SER A 15 -6.14 28.94 -19.06
N GLU A 16 -6.38 29.71 -20.10
CA GLU A 16 -6.38 29.24 -21.50
C GLU A 16 -5.01 28.70 -21.95
N SER A 17 -3.89 29.30 -21.49
CA SER A 17 -2.55 28.83 -21.85
C SER A 17 -2.24 27.45 -21.23
N LYS A 18 -2.66 27.19 -20.00
CA LYS A 18 -2.44 25.90 -19.30
C LYS A 18 -3.26 24.75 -19.88
N GLU A 19 -4.43 25.00 -20.44
CA GLU A 19 -5.23 23.98 -21.12
C GLU A 19 -4.60 23.50 -22.44
N LYS A 20 -3.73 24.30 -23.05
CA LYS A 20 -3.02 23.94 -24.29
C LYS A 20 -1.82 23.04 -24.08
N ILE A 21 -1.27 22.96 -22.85
CA ILE A 21 -0.10 22.15 -22.52
C ILE A 21 -0.51 20.68 -22.43
N LYS A 22 0.13 19.84 -23.24
CA LYS A 22 -0.13 18.39 -23.32
C LYS A 22 0.64 17.64 -22.24
N ILE A 23 -0.01 17.40 -21.12
CA ILE A 23 0.56 16.63 -20.01
C ILE A 23 -0.02 15.23 -20.03
N HIS A 24 0.84 14.23 -20.06
CA HIS A 24 0.44 12.83 -19.99
C HIS A 24 0.99 12.17 -18.71
N ILE A 25 0.14 11.35 -18.09
CA ILE A 25 0.50 10.56 -16.90
C ILE A 25 0.34 9.09 -17.26
N ILE A 26 1.40 8.30 -17.10
CA ILE A 26 1.41 6.89 -17.47
C ILE A 26 1.17 6.03 -16.22
N GLY A 27 -0.02 5.44 -16.14
CA GLY A 27 -0.48 4.59 -15.05
C GLY A 27 -1.50 5.26 -14.13
N ALA A 28 -2.68 4.64 -13.99
CA ALA A 28 -3.78 5.07 -13.12
C ALA A 28 -3.74 4.43 -11.73
N GLY A 29 -2.55 4.13 -11.21
CA GLY A 29 -2.33 3.80 -9.81
C GLY A 29 -2.45 5.05 -8.92
N ILE A 30 -2.28 4.88 -7.61
CA ILE A 30 -2.41 6.00 -6.65
C ILE A 30 -1.48 7.17 -7.00
N SER A 31 -0.23 6.90 -7.37
CA SER A 31 0.73 7.98 -7.69
C SER A 31 0.27 8.81 -8.89
N GLY A 32 -0.19 8.14 -9.97
CA GLY A 32 -0.69 8.84 -11.15
C GLY A 32 -1.98 9.62 -10.88
N LEU A 33 -2.91 9.05 -10.11
CA LEU A 33 -4.14 9.73 -9.74
C LEU A 33 -3.90 10.97 -8.87
N ILE A 34 -2.93 10.91 -7.95
CA ILE A 34 -2.54 12.07 -7.13
C ILE A 34 -1.82 13.11 -7.97
N ALA A 35 -0.94 12.70 -8.90
CA ALA A 35 -0.31 13.63 -9.82
C ALA A 35 -1.36 14.38 -10.67
N ALA A 36 -2.34 13.65 -11.23
CA ALA A 36 -3.45 14.26 -11.96
C ALA A 36 -4.23 15.26 -11.09
N LYS A 37 -4.55 14.88 -9.84
CA LYS A 37 -5.26 15.75 -8.90
C LYS A 37 -4.50 17.06 -8.63
N VAL A 38 -3.20 16.99 -8.36
CA VAL A 38 -2.37 18.19 -8.08
C VAL A 38 -2.27 19.08 -9.30
N LEU A 39 -2.15 18.50 -10.50
CA LEU A 39 -2.16 19.24 -11.76
C LEU A 39 -3.50 19.94 -12.00
N GLU A 40 -4.64 19.25 -11.80
CA GLU A 40 -5.97 19.87 -11.92
C GLU A 40 -6.16 21.03 -10.93
N GLU A 41 -5.75 20.85 -9.68
CA GLU A 41 -5.79 21.90 -8.63
C GLU A 41 -4.94 23.12 -9.01
N SER A 42 -3.96 22.93 -9.90
CA SER A 42 -3.09 24.00 -10.43
C SER A 42 -3.53 24.55 -11.80
N GLY A 43 -4.67 24.09 -12.32
CA GLY A 43 -5.27 24.63 -13.54
C GLY A 43 -4.96 23.85 -14.83
N TYR A 44 -4.26 22.72 -14.76
CA TYR A 44 -3.96 21.87 -15.93
C TYR A 44 -5.04 20.84 -16.20
N SER A 45 -5.06 20.31 -17.44
CA SER A 45 -5.98 19.26 -17.90
C SER A 45 -5.19 18.05 -18.41
N PRO A 46 -4.61 17.22 -17.52
CA PRO A 46 -3.76 16.11 -17.94
C PRO A 46 -4.56 14.97 -18.58
N THR A 47 -3.88 14.18 -19.41
CA THR A 47 -4.37 12.90 -19.91
C THR A 47 -3.68 11.77 -19.17
N LEU A 48 -4.46 10.86 -18.57
CA LEU A 48 -3.97 9.71 -17.86
C LEU A 48 -4.14 8.45 -18.71
N ILE A 49 -3.02 7.78 -19.04
CA ILE A 49 -2.98 6.59 -19.90
C ILE A 49 -2.81 5.35 -19.02
N GLU A 50 -3.75 4.41 -19.08
CA GLU A 50 -3.77 3.21 -18.26
C GLU A 50 -3.96 1.96 -19.12
N SER A 51 -3.13 0.95 -18.91
CA SER A 51 -3.17 -0.32 -19.66
C SER A 51 -4.37 -1.19 -19.32
N SER A 52 -4.90 -1.09 -18.11
CA SER A 52 -6.11 -1.80 -17.71
C SER A 52 -7.39 -1.00 -18.04
N ASN A 53 -8.54 -1.62 -17.85
CA ASN A 53 -9.84 -0.98 -18.08
C ASN A 53 -10.34 -0.14 -16.89
N ASN A 54 -9.53 0.05 -15.85
CA ASN A 54 -9.95 0.73 -14.63
C ASN A 54 -8.76 1.27 -13.82
N VAL A 55 -9.04 2.22 -12.93
CA VAL A 55 -8.07 2.80 -12.01
C VAL A 55 -7.70 1.86 -10.86
N GLY A 56 -6.58 2.15 -10.19
CA GLY A 56 -6.18 1.52 -8.93
C GLY A 56 -4.82 0.84 -8.95
N GLY A 57 -4.34 0.37 -10.11
CA GLY A 57 -3.07 -0.33 -10.21
C GLY A 57 -3.06 -1.61 -9.34
N ARG A 58 -2.23 -1.64 -8.30
CA ARG A 58 -2.14 -2.75 -7.32
C ARG A 58 -3.30 -2.78 -6.31
N ILE A 59 -4.01 -1.68 -6.13
CA ILE A 59 -5.15 -1.57 -5.22
C ILE A 59 -6.42 -1.91 -6.00
N LYS A 60 -6.85 -3.17 -5.89
CA LYS A 60 -8.01 -3.70 -6.63
C LYS A 60 -8.92 -4.54 -5.75
N THR A 61 -10.22 -4.41 -5.97
CA THR A 61 -11.28 -5.25 -5.41
C THR A 61 -12.05 -5.88 -6.57
N ILE A 62 -12.35 -7.15 -6.50
CA ILE A 62 -13.22 -7.82 -7.46
C ILE A 62 -14.46 -8.39 -6.76
N ILE A 63 -15.53 -8.53 -7.50
CA ILE A 63 -16.72 -9.25 -7.05
C ILE A 63 -16.72 -10.61 -7.73
N LYS A 64 -16.77 -11.67 -6.93
CA LYS A 64 -16.83 -13.05 -7.43
C LYS A 64 -17.75 -13.89 -6.56
N GLU A 65 -18.68 -14.57 -7.18
CA GLU A 65 -19.65 -15.49 -6.53
C GLU A 65 -20.37 -14.85 -5.33
N GLY A 66 -20.72 -13.56 -5.44
CA GLY A 66 -21.37 -12.80 -4.37
C GLY A 66 -20.45 -12.38 -3.21
N TYR A 67 -19.13 -12.53 -3.35
CA TYR A 67 -18.16 -12.05 -2.39
C TYR A 67 -17.37 -10.86 -2.94
N GLN A 68 -17.03 -9.93 -2.05
CA GLN A 68 -16.11 -8.84 -2.30
C GLN A 68 -14.69 -9.29 -1.91
N LEU A 69 -13.78 -9.35 -2.89
CA LEU A 69 -12.43 -9.87 -2.75
C LEU A 69 -11.40 -8.79 -3.09
N ASP A 70 -10.63 -8.36 -2.12
CA ASP A 70 -9.49 -7.50 -2.39
C ASP A 70 -8.33 -8.33 -2.97
N LYS A 71 -7.60 -7.78 -3.93
CA LYS A 71 -6.47 -8.48 -4.55
C LYS A 71 -5.25 -8.49 -3.59
N GLY A 72 -5.28 -9.42 -2.64
CA GLY A 72 -4.38 -9.50 -1.49
C GLY A 72 -5.00 -8.88 -0.22
N PHE A 73 -4.49 -9.25 0.95
CA PHE A 73 -4.89 -8.64 2.21
C PHE A 73 -4.24 -7.25 2.34
N GLN A 74 -5.01 -6.22 2.04
CA GLN A 74 -4.57 -4.82 2.06
C GLN A 74 -5.37 -4.03 3.08
N VAL A 75 -4.69 -3.11 3.77
CA VAL A 75 -5.29 -2.24 4.78
C VAL A 75 -4.80 -0.80 4.63
N LEU A 76 -5.62 0.15 5.05
CA LEU A 76 -5.24 1.55 5.18
C LEU A 76 -4.81 1.84 6.62
N LEU A 77 -3.59 2.35 6.80
CA LEU A 77 -3.16 2.95 8.07
C LEU A 77 -3.67 4.40 8.11
N THR A 78 -4.61 4.69 9.02
CA THR A 78 -5.32 5.97 9.00
C THR A 78 -4.44 7.17 9.36
N GLU A 79 -3.27 6.93 9.96
CA GLU A 79 -2.31 7.98 10.32
C GLU A 79 -1.29 8.31 9.21
N TYR A 80 -1.36 7.68 8.05
CA TYR A 80 -0.55 8.10 6.92
C TYR A 80 -0.82 9.58 6.59
N PRO A 81 0.18 10.48 6.74
CA PRO A 81 -0.07 11.93 6.61
C PRO A 81 -0.64 12.33 5.26
N LYS A 82 -0.12 11.73 4.18
CA LYS A 82 -0.57 12.04 2.83
C LYS A 82 -1.94 11.43 2.53
N ALA A 83 -2.27 10.27 3.09
CA ALA A 83 -3.61 9.72 2.99
C ALA A 83 -4.64 10.63 3.68
N LYS A 84 -4.35 11.15 4.89
CA LYS A 84 -5.19 12.13 5.56
C LYS A 84 -5.42 13.41 4.75
N LYS A 85 -4.39 13.87 4.03
CA LYS A 85 -4.48 15.07 3.20
C LYS A 85 -5.38 14.88 1.97
N HIS A 86 -5.31 13.72 1.33
CA HIS A 86 -5.91 13.52 0.01
C HIS A 86 -7.20 12.71 0.02
N LEU A 87 -7.48 11.93 1.08
CA LEU A 87 -8.64 11.04 1.17
C LEU A 87 -9.69 11.57 2.16
N ASP A 88 -10.95 11.36 1.82
CA ASP A 88 -12.08 11.56 2.70
C ASP A 88 -12.45 10.23 3.38
N TYR A 89 -11.99 10.05 4.61
CA TYR A 89 -12.21 8.82 5.39
C TYR A 89 -13.67 8.57 5.73
N ARG A 90 -14.47 9.64 5.86
CA ARG A 90 -15.91 9.53 6.14
C ARG A 90 -16.64 8.95 4.93
N ALA A 91 -16.34 9.46 3.74
CA ALA A 91 -16.91 8.95 2.48
C ALA A 91 -16.49 7.51 2.18
N LEU A 92 -15.28 7.09 2.58
CA LEU A 92 -14.79 5.71 2.45
C LEU A 92 -15.49 4.73 3.39
N ARG A 93 -16.23 5.20 4.41
CA ARG A 93 -16.88 4.33 5.42
C ARG A 93 -15.94 3.30 6.00
N LEU A 94 -14.79 3.76 6.48
CA LEU A 94 -13.72 2.89 6.97
C LEU A 94 -14.19 1.97 8.10
N GLN A 95 -14.00 0.67 7.91
CA GLN A 95 -14.21 -0.37 8.91
C GLN A 95 -12.90 -0.58 9.66
N LYS A 96 -12.85 -0.19 10.93
CA LYS A 96 -11.67 -0.31 11.77
C LYS A 96 -11.47 -1.76 12.20
N LEU A 97 -10.24 -2.24 12.06
CA LEU A 97 -9.83 -3.53 12.57
C LEU A 97 -9.44 -3.43 14.05
N VAL A 98 -9.53 -4.53 14.76
CA VAL A 98 -9.09 -4.59 16.16
C VAL A 98 -7.57 -4.44 16.23
N SER A 99 -7.08 -3.56 17.12
CA SER A 99 -5.64 -3.31 17.31
C SER A 99 -4.97 -4.47 18.05
N GLY A 100 -4.96 -5.64 17.45
CA GLY A 100 -4.41 -6.88 18.02
C GLY A 100 -4.32 -8.00 16.98
N ALA A 101 -3.78 -9.13 17.42
CA ALA A 101 -3.67 -10.35 16.64
C ALA A 101 -4.00 -11.57 17.47
N CYS A 102 -4.51 -12.61 16.81
CA CYS A 102 -4.64 -13.96 17.35
C CYS A 102 -3.48 -14.80 16.82
N ILE A 103 -2.65 -15.33 17.69
CA ILE A 103 -1.45 -16.08 17.34
C ILE A 103 -1.69 -17.57 17.62
N PHE A 104 -1.47 -18.39 16.59
CA PHE A 104 -1.68 -19.84 16.64
C PHE A 104 -0.35 -20.56 16.90
N ILE A 105 -0.16 -21.08 18.11
CA ILE A 105 1.05 -21.84 18.48
C ILE A 105 0.61 -23.14 19.15
N ASN A 106 1.14 -24.27 18.68
CA ASN A 106 0.90 -25.60 19.26
C ASN A 106 -0.59 -25.90 19.48
N ASN A 107 -1.43 -25.60 18.49
CA ASN A 107 -2.89 -25.77 18.52
C ASN A 107 -3.62 -24.93 19.61
N LYS A 108 -2.92 -23.97 20.23
CA LYS A 108 -3.50 -22.97 21.14
C LYS A 108 -3.61 -21.61 20.45
N GLN A 109 -4.53 -20.80 20.93
CA GLN A 109 -4.76 -19.44 20.47
C GLN A 109 -4.37 -18.46 21.57
N PHE A 110 -3.52 -17.49 21.23
CA PHE A 110 -3.11 -16.43 22.13
C PHE A 110 -3.51 -15.09 21.50
N ILE A 111 -4.20 -14.27 22.28
CA ILE A 111 -4.56 -12.92 21.83
C ILE A 111 -3.55 -11.95 22.39
N ILE A 112 -2.96 -11.12 21.51
CA ILE A 112 -2.08 -10.02 21.87
C ILE A 112 -2.60 -8.76 21.20
N GLY A 113 -2.58 -7.63 21.89
CA GLY A 113 -3.05 -6.39 21.32
C GLY A 113 -2.63 -5.17 22.13
N ASN A 114 -3.09 -4.02 21.68
CA ASN A 114 -2.78 -2.74 22.29
C ASN A 114 -3.84 -2.38 23.35
N PRO A 115 -3.55 -2.53 24.66
CA PRO A 115 -4.51 -2.25 25.72
C PRO A 115 -4.84 -0.76 25.88
N ILE A 116 -3.98 0.13 25.40
CA ILE A 116 -4.25 1.58 25.41
C ILE A 116 -5.38 1.95 24.44
N ARG A 117 -5.53 1.18 23.36
CA ARG A 117 -6.58 1.39 22.35
C ARG A 117 -7.81 0.53 22.62
N ASN A 118 -7.63 -0.64 23.20
CA ASN A 118 -8.70 -1.54 23.57
C ASN A 118 -8.36 -2.24 24.91
N ILE A 119 -8.97 -1.74 25.97
CA ILE A 119 -8.72 -2.22 27.33
C ILE A 119 -9.03 -3.71 27.50
N SER A 120 -9.96 -4.28 26.72
CA SER A 120 -10.28 -5.70 26.78
C SER A 120 -9.11 -6.61 26.39
N LEU A 121 -8.10 -6.07 25.70
CA LEU A 121 -6.89 -6.78 25.29
C LEU A 121 -5.81 -6.78 26.39
N LEU A 122 -5.99 -6.06 27.50
CA LEU A 122 -5.00 -5.98 28.58
C LEU A 122 -4.73 -7.36 29.19
N ILE A 123 -5.78 -8.02 29.68
CA ILE A 123 -5.66 -9.32 30.35
C ILE A 123 -5.13 -10.39 29.38
N PRO A 124 -5.71 -10.59 28.18
CA PRO A 124 -5.15 -11.55 27.21
C PRO A 124 -3.68 -11.28 26.87
N THR A 125 -3.28 -10.01 26.71
CA THR A 125 -1.89 -9.65 26.39
C THR A 125 -0.94 -9.94 27.55
N LEU A 126 -1.30 -9.60 28.78
CA LEU A 126 -0.47 -9.83 29.96
C LEU A 126 -0.22 -11.33 30.22
N PHE A 127 -1.27 -12.15 30.08
CA PHE A 127 -1.21 -13.58 30.35
C PHE A 127 -0.86 -14.44 29.13
N SER A 128 -0.63 -13.82 27.95
CA SER A 128 -0.18 -14.55 26.77
C SER A 128 1.23 -15.09 26.95
N ASP A 129 1.48 -16.33 26.55
CA ASP A 129 2.81 -16.97 26.54
C ASP A 129 3.60 -16.67 25.24
N ILE A 130 3.36 -15.50 24.62
CA ILE A 130 4.02 -15.09 23.36
C ILE A 130 5.42 -14.53 23.60
N GLY A 131 5.63 -13.86 24.72
CA GLY A 131 6.91 -13.33 25.19
C GLY A 131 6.89 -13.20 26.71
N ASN A 132 8.02 -12.82 27.29
CA ASN A 132 8.12 -12.59 28.73
C ASN A 132 7.58 -11.19 29.13
N ILE A 133 7.46 -10.92 30.42
CA ILE A 133 6.95 -9.63 30.93
C ILE A 133 7.87 -8.48 30.51
N SER A 134 9.19 -8.68 30.50
CA SER A 134 10.16 -7.68 30.04
C SER A 134 9.92 -7.30 28.58
N ASP A 135 9.57 -8.28 27.71
CA ASP A 135 9.25 -7.99 26.29
C ASP A 135 8.00 -7.10 26.18
N LYS A 136 6.97 -7.38 26.98
CA LYS A 136 5.73 -6.58 26.99
C LYS A 136 5.98 -5.14 27.44
N LEU A 137 6.82 -4.94 28.45
CA LEU A 137 7.23 -3.61 28.89
C LEU A 137 8.07 -2.88 27.82
N LYS A 138 8.95 -3.60 27.11
CA LYS A 138 9.72 -3.03 25.99
C LYS A 138 8.84 -2.64 24.82
N ILE A 139 7.80 -3.44 24.48
CA ILE A 139 6.81 -3.08 23.47
C ILE A 139 6.09 -1.78 23.87
N LEU A 140 5.67 -1.65 25.12
CA LEU A 140 5.03 -0.43 25.62
C LEU A 140 5.99 0.77 25.52
N LYS A 141 7.25 0.59 25.94
CA LYS A 141 8.28 1.64 25.81
C LYS A 141 8.49 2.05 24.35
N LEU A 142 8.61 1.07 23.44
CA LEU A 142 8.75 1.32 22.00
C LEU A 142 7.53 2.04 21.43
N TYR A 143 6.32 1.63 21.82
CA TYR A 143 5.06 2.28 21.46
C TYR A 143 5.07 3.77 21.85
N LEU A 144 5.39 4.08 23.11
CA LEU A 144 5.42 5.44 23.59
C LEU A 144 6.52 6.25 22.89
N TYR A 145 7.72 5.69 22.75
CA TYR A 145 8.83 6.35 22.06
C TYR A 145 8.49 6.71 20.62
N LEU A 146 7.96 5.74 19.84
CA LEU A 146 7.64 5.96 18.43
C LEU A 146 6.42 6.87 18.23
N ARG A 147 5.47 6.86 19.16
CA ARG A 147 4.33 7.77 19.11
C ARG A 147 4.79 9.25 19.04
N PHE A 148 5.83 9.60 19.75
CA PHE A 148 6.33 10.98 19.81
C PHE A 148 7.53 11.28 18.89
N LYS A 149 8.27 10.28 18.40
CA LYS A 149 9.38 10.46 17.46
C LYS A 149 8.83 10.98 16.13
N SER A 150 9.37 12.08 15.58
CA SER A 150 8.89 12.59 14.28
C SER A 150 9.27 11.66 13.12
N ILE A 151 8.53 11.73 12.01
CA ILE A 151 8.78 10.89 10.83
C ILE A 151 10.16 11.21 10.23
N GLU A 152 10.53 12.48 10.19
CA GLU A 152 11.84 12.93 9.71
C GLU A 152 12.97 12.31 10.54
N LYS A 153 12.83 12.29 11.89
CA LYS A 153 13.79 11.63 12.78
C LYS A 153 13.85 10.11 12.59
N ILE A 154 12.74 9.48 12.18
CA ILE A 154 12.74 8.05 11.85
C ILE A 154 13.61 7.82 10.62
N PHE A 155 13.35 8.53 9.53
CA PHE A 155 14.05 8.31 8.27
C PHE A 155 15.49 8.85 8.24
N SER A 156 15.87 9.79 9.13
CA SER A 156 17.25 10.23 9.33
C SER A 156 18.06 9.38 10.31
N SER A 157 17.42 8.41 11.01
CA SER A 157 18.10 7.51 11.93
C SER A 157 19.07 6.58 11.18
N LYS A 158 20.08 6.06 11.89
CA LYS A 158 20.97 5.02 11.33
C LYS A 158 20.15 3.82 10.90
N GLU A 159 20.34 3.40 9.68
CA GLU A 159 19.65 2.24 9.13
C GLU A 159 20.25 0.93 9.66
N LEU A 160 19.36 0.02 10.04
CA LEU A 160 19.66 -1.35 10.45
C LEU A 160 18.63 -2.26 9.77
N LYS A 161 18.90 -3.57 9.69
CA LYS A 161 17.84 -4.54 9.46
C LYS A 161 16.87 -4.55 10.64
N THR A 162 15.59 -4.73 10.40
CA THR A 162 14.57 -4.79 11.48
C THR A 162 14.92 -5.84 12.53
N ILE A 163 15.40 -7.02 12.12
CA ILE A 163 15.82 -8.08 13.06
C ILE A 163 16.94 -7.63 13.99
N ASP A 164 17.94 -6.92 13.48
CA ASP A 164 19.08 -6.42 14.26
C ASP A 164 18.65 -5.30 15.20
N TYR A 165 17.74 -4.43 14.75
CA TYR A 165 17.14 -3.39 15.56
C TYR A 165 16.38 -3.98 16.77
N LEU A 166 15.57 -5.03 16.55
CA LEU A 166 14.82 -5.70 17.61
C LEU A 166 15.76 -6.39 18.63
N LYS A 167 16.77 -7.10 18.15
CA LYS A 167 17.80 -7.73 19.00
C LYS A 167 18.54 -6.69 19.83
N LYS A 168 18.98 -5.58 19.21
CA LYS A 168 19.66 -4.48 19.88
C LYS A 168 18.77 -3.78 20.91
N SER A 169 17.47 -3.72 20.67
CA SER A 169 16.47 -3.22 21.62
C SER A 169 16.21 -4.17 22.79
N GLY A 170 16.87 -5.34 22.80
CA GLY A 170 16.83 -6.33 23.87
C GLY A 170 15.58 -7.19 23.91
N PHE A 171 14.85 -7.28 22.80
CA PHE A 171 13.72 -8.23 22.69
C PHE A 171 14.20 -9.67 22.71
N SER A 172 13.47 -10.54 23.41
CA SER A 172 13.80 -11.95 23.48
C SER A 172 13.55 -12.65 22.12
N LYS A 173 14.28 -13.74 21.88
CA LYS A 173 14.04 -14.58 20.69
C LYS A 173 12.58 -15.03 20.62
N LYS A 174 11.96 -15.35 21.79
CA LYS A 174 10.58 -15.82 21.87
C LYS A 174 9.58 -14.81 21.31
N ILE A 175 9.66 -13.51 21.68
CA ILE A 175 8.73 -12.50 21.18
C ILE A 175 9.01 -12.15 19.72
N ILE A 176 10.28 -12.19 19.30
CA ILE A 176 10.65 -11.98 17.91
C ILE A 176 10.01 -13.05 17.04
N GLU A 177 10.24 -14.33 17.30
CA GLU A 177 9.75 -15.45 16.49
C GLU A 177 8.22 -15.62 16.56
N ASN A 178 7.60 -15.35 17.70
CA ASN A 178 6.17 -15.57 17.88
C ASN A 178 5.28 -14.39 17.48
N PHE A 179 5.82 -13.17 17.45
CA PHE A 179 5.01 -11.98 17.15
C PHE A 179 5.63 -11.10 16.07
N PHE A 180 6.85 -10.58 16.28
CA PHE A 180 7.40 -9.62 15.33
C PHE A 180 7.63 -10.21 13.94
N GLU A 181 8.22 -11.39 13.84
CA GLU A 181 8.42 -12.08 12.57
C GLU A 181 7.10 -12.30 11.82
N PRO A 182 6.11 -13.05 12.33
CA PRO A 182 4.90 -13.33 11.57
C PRO A 182 4.07 -12.07 11.28
N PHE A 183 4.08 -11.08 12.18
CA PHE A 183 3.32 -9.85 11.99
C PHE A 183 3.95 -8.96 10.92
N PHE A 184 5.25 -8.67 11.02
CA PHE A 184 5.94 -7.81 10.06
C PHE A 184 6.30 -8.53 8.76
N ALA A 185 6.45 -9.86 8.78
CA ALA A 185 6.57 -10.64 7.55
C ALA A 185 5.36 -10.43 6.62
N GLY A 186 4.14 -10.38 7.18
CA GLY A 186 2.94 -10.07 6.39
C GLY A 186 2.89 -8.65 5.84
N ILE A 187 3.50 -7.69 6.54
CA ILE A 187 3.54 -6.28 6.12
C ILE A 187 4.64 -6.06 5.08
N PHE A 188 5.83 -6.63 5.30
CA PHE A 188 6.99 -6.44 4.45
C PHE A 188 7.12 -7.48 3.33
N LEU A 189 6.28 -8.51 3.34
CA LEU A 189 6.28 -9.65 2.42
C LEU A 189 7.66 -10.33 2.33
N GLU A 190 8.25 -10.58 3.50
CA GLU A 190 9.52 -11.28 3.64
C GLU A 190 9.65 -11.93 5.03
N THR A 191 10.41 -13.00 5.17
CA THR A 191 10.45 -13.83 6.39
C THR A 191 11.63 -13.52 7.31
N GLU A 192 12.66 -12.82 6.81
CA GLU A 192 13.93 -12.61 7.51
C GLU A 192 13.99 -11.33 8.35
N LEU A 193 12.95 -10.49 8.32
CA LEU A 193 12.95 -9.11 8.87
C LEU A 193 14.19 -8.31 8.43
N SER A 194 14.58 -8.50 7.16
CA SER A 194 15.70 -7.80 6.52
C SER A 194 15.35 -6.37 6.11
N THR A 195 14.06 -6.06 6.00
CA THR A 195 13.55 -4.70 5.71
C THR A 195 14.10 -3.69 6.72
N SER A 196 14.35 -2.48 6.24
CA SER A 196 14.92 -1.37 7.03
C SER A 196 14.19 -1.12 8.34
N SER A 197 14.94 -0.91 9.42
CA SER A 197 14.39 -0.49 10.72
C SER A 197 13.66 0.85 10.67
N ARG A 198 14.00 1.72 9.71
CA ARG A 198 13.26 2.97 9.45
C ARG A 198 11.82 2.66 9.03
N MET A 199 11.63 1.68 8.13
CA MET A 199 10.31 1.25 7.71
C MET A 199 9.53 0.59 8.85
N PHE A 200 10.21 -0.24 9.66
CA PHE A 200 9.63 -0.82 10.87
C PHE A 200 9.14 0.26 11.84
N GLU A 201 9.98 1.23 12.20
CA GLU A 201 9.61 2.32 13.10
C GLU A 201 8.46 3.17 12.53
N PHE A 202 8.49 3.46 11.23
CA PHE A 202 7.43 4.22 10.56
C PHE A 202 6.08 3.49 10.62
N VAL A 203 6.04 2.23 10.24
CA VAL A 203 4.81 1.43 10.28
C VAL A 203 4.32 1.25 11.72
N PHE A 204 5.23 0.94 12.65
CA PHE A 204 4.88 0.81 14.07
C PHE A 204 4.32 2.12 14.66
N LYS A 205 4.90 3.27 14.28
CA LYS A 205 4.37 4.59 14.63
C LYS A 205 2.94 4.80 14.10
N MET A 206 2.66 4.41 12.86
CA MET A 206 1.30 4.53 12.30
C MET A 206 0.31 3.67 13.10
N PHE A 207 0.68 2.45 13.49
CA PHE A 207 -0.13 1.62 14.40
C PHE A 207 -0.30 2.23 15.81
N ALA A 208 0.74 2.91 16.30
CA ALA A 208 0.69 3.55 17.61
C ALA A 208 -0.25 4.77 17.64
N GLN A 209 -0.39 5.47 16.53
CA GLN A 209 -1.15 6.72 16.45
C GLN A 209 -2.57 6.54 15.90
N GLY A 210 -2.77 5.61 14.95
CA GLY A 210 -4.00 5.47 14.20
C GLY A 210 -4.61 4.08 14.18
N ASP A 211 -5.68 3.96 13.40
CA ASP A 211 -6.38 2.72 13.18
C ASP A 211 -5.86 2.02 11.91
N VAL A 212 -6.02 0.72 11.89
CA VAL A 212 -5.96 -0.11 10.69
C VAL A 212 -7.40 -0.23 10.19
N ALA A 213 -7.63 0.06 8.93
CA ALA A 213 -9.00 0.06 8.41
C ALA A 213 -9.08 -0.44 6.97
N ILE A 214 -10.26 -0.89 6.59
CA ILE A 214 -10.61 -1.29 5.23
C ILE A 214 -11.89 -0.54 4.84
N PRO A 215 -11.98 0.06 3.62
CA PRO A 215 -13.22 0.64 3.15
C PRO A 215 -14.35 -0.40 3.04
N GLU A 216 -15.58 -0.03 3.37
CA GLU A 216 -16.77 -0.92 3.32
C GLU A 216 -16.97 -1.54 1.93
N SER A 217 -16.62 -0.81 0.87
CA SER A 217 -16.74 -1.27 -0.53
C SER A 217 -15.46 -1.92 -1.07
N GLY A 218 -14.49 -2.29 -0.20
CA GLY A 218 -13.19 -2.84 -0.59
C GLY A 218 -12.12 -1.78 -0.80
N ILE A 219 -10.87 -2.25 -0.88
CA ILE A 219 -9.71 -1.35 -0.90
C ILE A 219 -9.67 -0.46 -2.16
N GLN A 220 -10.27 -0.90 -3.27
CA GLN A 220 -10.32 -0.13 -4.53
C GLN A 220 -11.18 1.14 -4.43
N GLU A 221 -11.98 1.31 -3.38
CA GLU A 221 -12.70 2.56 -3.17
C GLU A 221 -11.75 3.75 -2.96
N ILE A 222 -10.52 3.50 -2.50
CA ILE A 222 -9.49 4.54 -2.34
C ILE A 222 -9.13 5.20 -3.68
N PRO A 223 -8.63 4.47 -4.71
CA PRO A 223 -8.37 5.07 -6.02
C PRO A 223 -9.64 5.59 -6.69
N TYR A 224 -10.78 4.95 -6.52
CA TYR A 224 -12.05 5.45 -7.06
C TYR A 224 -12.44 6.80 -6.48
N GLN A 225 -12.28 7.01 -5.18
CA GLN A 225 -12.57 8.29 -4.55
C GLN A 225 -11.71 9.42 -5.14
N ILE A 226 -10.43 9.16 -5.43
CA ILE A 226 -9.54 10.14 -6.04
C ILE A 226 -10.00 10.41 -7.48
N ALA A 227 -10.19 9.36 -8.27
CA ALA A 227 -10.58 9.47 -9.68
C ALA A 227 -11.91 10.20 -9.88
N LYS A 228 -12.91 9.96 -9.02
CA LYS A 228 -14.21 10.65 -9.07
C LYS A 228 -14.12 12.16 -8.88
N LYS A 229 -13.06 12.66 -8.27
CA LYS A 229 -12.84 14.11 -8.06
C LYS A 229 -12.14 14.78 -9.23
N LEU A 230 -11.60 13.99 -10.17
CA LEU A 230 -10.93 14.50 -11.36
C LEU A 230 -11.97 14.85 -12.42
N THR A 231 -12.10 16.15 -12.71
CA THR A 231 -13.13 16.68 -13.63
C THR A 231 -12.56 17.16 -14.95
N ARG A 232 -11.24 17.41 -15.00
CA ARG A 232 -10.51 17.89 -16.18
C ARG A 232 -9.51 16.88 -16.73
N THR A 233 -9.26 15.78 -16.02
CA THR A 233 -8.38 14.69 -16.46
C THR A 233 -9.09 13.82 -17.50
N ASN A 234 -8.48 13.69 -18.67
CA ASN A 234 -8.92 12.72 -19.66
C ASN A 234 -8.34 11.34 -19.34
N PHE A 235 -9.17 10.29 -19.35
CA PHE A 235 -8.73 8.91 -19.10
C PHE A 235 -8.69 8.10 -20.40
N MET A 236 -7.52 7.57 -20.73
CA MET A 236 -7.30 6.62 -21.82
C MET A 236 -7.08 5.23 -21.24
N PHE A 237 -8.14 4.50 -20.99
CA PHE A 237 -8.10 3.12 -20.50
C PHE A 237 -7.78 2.12 -21.61
N SER A 238 -7.41 0.89 -21.23
CA SER A 238 -7.04 -0.20 -22.14
C SER A 238 -5.98 0.23 -23.17
N THR A 239 -5.12 1.21 -22.78
CA THR A 239 -4.12 1.81 -23.64
C THR A 239 -2.72 1.56 -23.05
N GLN A 240 -1.95 0.70 -23.71
CA GLN A 240 -0.61 0.32 -23.25
C GLN A 240 0.45 1.16 -23.96
N VAL A 241 1.31 1.80 -23.16
CA VAL A 241 2.50 2.51 -23.64
C VAL A 241 3.61 1.49 -23.92
N ASP A 242 4.32 1.67 -25.03
CA ASP A 242 5.48 0.87 -25.44
C ASP A 242 6.79 1.56 -25.08
N LYS A 243 6.91 2.84 -25.47
CA LYS A 243 8.11 3.67 -25.24
C LYS A 243 7.73 5.12 -24.96
N ILE A 244 8.62 5.82 -24.28
CA ILE A 244 8.54 7.25 -23.99
C ILE A 244 9.85 7.88 -24.43
N LEU A 245 9.72 8.92 -25.23
CA LEU A 245 10.80 9.78 -25.71
C LEU A 245 10.53 11.22 -25.28
N GLU A 246 11.54 12.09 -25.36
CA GLU A 246 11.32 13.53 -25.19
C GLU A 246 10.28 14.02 -26.19
N GLY A 247 9.19 14.58 -25.70
CA GLY A 247 8.10 15.13 -26.50
C GLY A 247 7.16 14.10 -27.15
N GLU A 248 7.38 12.78 -27.01
CA GLU A 248 6.57 11.77 -27.69
C GLU A 248 6.36 10.51 -26.84
N ILE A 249 5.13 9.98 -26.85
CA ILE A 249 4.76 8.69 -26.26
C ILE A 249 4.37 7.73 -27.38
N ILE A 250 4.96 6.55 -27.41
CA ILE A 250 4.66 5.50 -28.39
C ILE A 250 3.82 4.42 -27.73
N LEU A 251 2.64 4.14 -28.26
CA LEU A 251 1.75 3.10 -27.79
C LEU A 251 2.10 1.72 -28.37
N LYS A 252 1.64 0.65 -27.74
CA LYS A 252 1.84 -0.73 -28.24
C LYS A 252 1.30 -0.96 -29.66
N ASN A 253 0.26 -0.26 -30.06
CA ASN A 253 -0.29 -0.28 -31.42
C ASN A 253 0.52 0.55 -32.42
N LYS A 254 1.69 1.07 -32.00
CA LYS A 254 2.61 1.94 -32.76
C LYS A 254 2.10 3.34 -33.04
N SER A 255 0.93 3.74 -32.56
CA SER A 255 0.51 5.14 -32.65
C SER A 255 1.35 6.02 -31.70
N LYS A 256 1.48 7.28 -32.07
CA LYS A 256 2.32 8.27 -31.40
C LYS A 256 1.47 9.39 -30.82
N ILE A 257 1.78 9.82 -29.62
CA ILE A 257 1.13 10.91 -28.92
C ILE A 257 2.19 11.96 -28.59
N LYS A 258 2.01 13.21 -29.05
CA LYS A 258 2.87 14.34 -28.66
C LYS A 258 2.57 14.73 -27.22
N SER A 259 3.61 14.94 -26.43
CA SER A 259 3.52 15.28 -25.00
C SER A 259 4.53 16.35 -24.65
N ASP A 260 4.08 17.47 -24.09
CA ASP A 260 5.00 18.51 -23.62
C ASP A 260 5.65 18.07 -22.31
N TYR A 261 4.89 17.38 -21.43
CA TYR A 261 5.40 16.80 -20.18
C TYR A 261 4.81 15.41 -19.94
N THR A 262 5.63 14.51 -19.43
CA THR A 262 5.23 13.13 -19.12
C THR A 262 5.59 12.76 -17.68
N ILE A 263 4.60 12.34 -16.88
CA ILE A 263 4.83 11.72 -15.57
C ILE A 263 4.68 10.21 -15.69
N ILE A 264 5.73 9.45 -15.39
CA ILE A 264 5.72 8.00 -15.43
C ILE A 264 5.39 7.50 -14.02
N ALA A 265 4.14 7.09 -13.81
CA ALA A 265 3.63 6.56 -12.54
C ALA A 265 3.56 5.02 -12.52
N THR A 266 4.49 4.39 -13.23
CA THR A 266 4.72 2.94 -13.33
C THR A 266 6.22 2.67 -13.41
N GLU A 267 6.63 1.41 -13.60
CA GLU A 267 8.05 1.09 -13.77
C GLU A 267 8.60 1.72 -15.07
N ALA A 268 9.53 2.66 -14.93
CA ALA A 268 10.04 3.46 -16.04
C ALA A 268 11.09 2.72 -16.90
N LYS A 269 11.85 1.77 -16.33
CA LYS A 269 13.00 1.15 -16.98
C LYS A 269 12.74 0.62 -18.39
N ASN A 270 11.59 -0.02 -18.60
CA ASN A 270 11.24 -0.61 -19.89
C ASN A 270 10.56 0.37 -20.84
N LEU A 271 10.24 1.57 -20.37
CA LEU A 271 9.58 2.63 -21.14
C LEU A 271 10.55 3.68 -21.64
N LEU A 272 11.67 3.90 -20.93
CA LEU A 272 12.69 4.91 -21.24
C LEU A 272 13.95 4.23 -21.77
N GLU A 273 14.35 4.54 -23.01
CA GLU A 273 15.64 4.13 -23.58
C GLU A 273 16.70 5.22 -23.31
N GLY A 274 17.96 4.80 -23.11
CA GLY A 274 19.08 5.72 -22.90
C GLY A 274 19.25 6.26 -21.48
N HIS A 275 18.31 6.02 -20.58
CA HIS A 275 18.43 6.38 -19.17
C HIS A 275 18.91 5.20 -18.33
N ASN A 276 19.93 5.43 -17.49
CA ASN A 276 20.49 4.37 -16.60
C ASN A 276 19.58 4.15 -15.38
N LEU A 277 18.36 3.63 -15.61
CA LEU A 277 17.41 3.30 -14.57
C LEU A 277 17.59 1.85 -14.09
N SER A 278 17.63 1.67 -12.79
CA SER A 278 17.65 0.34 -12.18
C SER A 278 16.27 -0.33 -12.31
N SER A 279 16.27 -1.66 -12.52
CA SER A 279 15.02 -2.42 -12.45
C SER A 279 14.55 -2.52 -11.00
N VAL A 280 13.28 -2.27 -10.77
CA VAL A 280 12.67 -2.49 -9.46
C VAL A 280 12.58 -3.99 -9.19
N LYS A 281 13.16 -4.44 -8.09
CA LYS A 281 12.91 -5.79 -7.56
C LYS A 281 11.57 -5.77 -6.82
N TRP A 282 10.85 -6.88 -6.89
CA TRP A 282 9.51 -6.97 -6.30
C TRP A 282 9.42 -8.14 -5.34
N LYS A 283 8.80 -7.89 -4.21
CA LYS A 283 8.31 -8.92 -3.30
C LYS A 283 6.95 -9.41 -3.78
N SER A 284 6.69 -10.69 -3.61
CA SER A 284 5.48 -11.37 -4.07
C SER A 284 4.75 -12.06 -2.94
N CYS A 285 3.47 -12.33 -3.13
CA CYS A 285 2.68 -13.17 -2.25
C CYS A 285 1.58 -13.90 -3.03
N VAL A 286 1.04 -14.94 -2.41
CA VAL A 286 -0.21 -15.58 -2.86
C VAL A 286 -1.27 -15.34 -1.82
N ASN A 287 -2.45 -14.92 -2.25
CA ASN A 287 -3.60 -14.77 -1.38
C ASN A 287 -4.73 -15.69 -1.84
N PHE A 288 -5.27 -16.46 -0.92
CA PHE A 288 -6.39 -17.36 -1.13
C PHE A 288 -7.62 -16.85 -0.42
N TYR A 289 -8.78 -17.04 -1.03
CA TYR A 289 -10.08 -16.85 -0.42
C TYR A 289 -10.83 -18.17 -0.35
N PHE A 290 -11.16 -18.60 0.85
CA PHE A 290 -11.89 -19.83 1.09
C PHE A 290 -13.26 -19.56 1.72
N GLU A 291 -14.28 -20.28 1.28
CA GLU A 291 -15.48 -20.51 2.10
C GLU A 291 -15.13 -21.50 3.20
N ILE A 292 -15.55 -21.20 4.42
CA ILE A 292 -15.31 -22.01 5.59
C ILE A 292 -16.60 -22.26 6.36
N GLU A 293 -16.61 -23.32 7.18
CA GLU A 293 -17.60 -23.52 8.21
C GLU A 293 -17.55 -22.37 9.22
N LYS A 294 -18.69 -22.09 9.87
CA LYS A 294 -18.84 -20.98 10.80
C LYS A 294 -17.80 -21.03 11.91
N LYS A 295 -16.82 -20.13 11.86
CA LYS A 295 -15.82 -19.91 12.89
C LYS A 295 -15.42 -18.42 12.89
N SER A 296 -15.09 -17.89 14.06
CA SER A 296 -14.66 -16.49 14.20
C SER A 296 -13.52 -16.38 15.20
N LEU A 297 -12.54 -15.52 14.91
CA LEU A 297 -11.51 -15.09 15.87
C LEU A 297 -11.93 -13.87 16.70
N GLY A 298 -13.19 -13.45 16.57
CA GLY A 298 -13.64 -12.12 16.94
C GLY A 298 -13.56 -11.16 15.76
N ASN A 299 -14.39 -10.13 15.79
CA ASN A 299 -14.53 -9.22 14.66
C ASN A 299 -13.25 -8.40 14.44
N GLY A 300 -12.63 -8.58 13.29
CA GLY A 300 -11.52 -7.76 12.82
C GLY A 300 -10.13 -8.07 13.40
N LEU A 301 -9.92 -9.24 14.05
CA LEU A 301 -8.58 -9.71 14.41
C LEU A 301 -7.90 -10.40 13.22
N ILE A 302 -6.61 -10.12 13.03
CA ILE A 302 -5.75 -10.89 12.15
C ILE A 302 -5.25 -12.13 12.88
N GLY A 303 -5.26 -13.29 12.24
CA GLY A 303 -4.64 -14.51 12.74
C GLY A 303 -3.22 -14.66 12.20
N LEU A 304 -2.25 -14.97 13.05
CA LEU A 304 -0.85 -15.17 12.67
C LEU A 304 -0.43 -16.61 12.95
N LEU A 305 0.33 -17.21 12.03
CA LEU A 305 0.87 -18.55 12.17
C LEU A 305 2.41 -18.48 12.21
N PRO A 306 3.01 -18.29 13.40
CA PRO A 306 4.46 -18.33 13.52
C PRO A 306 5.01 -19.73 13.29
N GLY A 307 6.22 -19.82 12.75
CA GLY A 307 6.96 -21.05 12.59
C GLY A 307 7.58 -21.23 11.20
N LYS A 308 8.81 -21.72 11.18
CA LYS A 308 9.59 -21.93 9.94
C LYS A 308 9.00 -23.00 9.00
N ASN A 309 8.12 -23.85 9.53
CA ASN A 309 7.51 -24.95 8.78
C ASN A 309 6.06 -24.65 8.34
N THR A 310 5.57 -23.44 8.57
CA THR A 310 4.26 -22.98 8.09
C THR A 310 4.40 -22.17 6.82
N VAL A 311 3.51 -22.40 5.86
CA VAL A 311 3.46 -21.59 4.63
C VAL A 311 2.49 -20.42 4.79
N ILE A 312 1.49 -20.57 5.67
CA ILE A 312 0.54 -19.51 5.97
C ILE A 312 1.23 -18.49 6.87
N ASN A 313 1.29 -17.24 6.41
CA ASN A 313 1.73 -16.12 7.24
C ASN A 313 0.58 -15.59 8.11
N ASN A 314 -0.53 -15.24 7.47
CA ASN A 314 -1.69 -14.70 8.19
C ASN A 314 -3.01 -15.17 7.58
N ILE A 315 -4.05 -15.09 8.41
CA ILE A 315 -5.44 -15.33 8.04
C ILE A 315 -6.30 -14.16 8.49
N PHE A 316 -7.35 -13.84 7.74
CA PHE A 316 -8.31 -12.81 8.09
C PHE A 316 -9.73 -13.23 7.74
N PHE A 317 -10.66 -13.11 8.72
CA PHE A 317 -12.07 -13.42 8.51
C PHE A 317 -12.76 -12.20 7.88
N VAL A 318 -12.86 -12.20 6.56
CA VAL A 318 -13.46 -11.09 5.79
C VAL A 318 -14.90 -10.84 6.19
N SER A 319 -15.67 -11.90 6.45
CA SER A 319 -17.06 -11.80 6.92
C SER A 319 -17.18 -11.25 8.36
N GLY A 320 -16.06 -11.01 9.06
CA GLY A 320 -16.02 -10.39 10.38
C GLY A 320 -16.11 -8.87 10.36
N ILE A 321 -16.06 -8.24 9.19
CA ILE A 321 -16.23 -6.80 8.99
C ILE A 321 -17.45 -6.53 8.09
N LYS A 322 -18.00 -5.32 8.19
CA LYS A 322 -19.09 -4.92 7.30
C LYS A 322 -18.58 -4.81 5.87
N SER A 323 -19.34 -5.35 4.94
CA SER A 323 -19.10 -5.24 3.50
C SER A 323 -20.43 -4.96 2.80
N LYS A 324 -20.40 -4.25 1.67
CA LYS A 324 -21.60 -4.03 0.84
C LYS A 324 -22.08 -5.31 0.19
N ILE A 325 -21.17 -6.26 -0.05
CA ILE A 325 -21.45 -7.53 -0.71
C ILE A 325 -20.91 -8.63 0.18
N THR A 326 -21.82 -9.40 0.76
CA THR A 326 -21.52 -10.55 1.62
C THR A 326 -22.09 -11.80 0.97
N GLY A 327 -21.26 -12.79 0.69
CA GLY A 327 -21.72 -14.10 0.20
C GLY A 327 -22.53 -14.86 1.26
N ALA A 328 -23.02 -16.04 0.86
CA ALA A 328 -23.90 -16.87 1.70
C ALA A 328 -23.21 -17.49 2.92
N LYS A 329 -21.88 -17.63 2.90
CA LYS A 329 -21.08 -18.28 3.95
C LYS A 329 -19.94 -17.40 4.42
N GLN A 330 -19.22 -17.87 5.44
CA GLN A 330 -18.03 -17.15 5.93
C GLN A 330 -16.87 -17.25 4.95
N LEU A 331 -16.24 -16.13 4.73
CA LEU A 331 -15.08 -15.97 3.85
C LEU A 331 -13.81 -15.76 4.68
N LEU A 332 -12.79 -16.57 4.40
CA LEU A 332 -11.46 -16.49 4.97
C LEU A 332 -10.45 -16.06 3.90
N SER A 333 -9.72 -14.98 4.17
CA SER A 333 -8.52 -14.60 3.42
C SER A 333 -7.30 -15.25 4.06
N VAL A 334 -6.42 -15.83 3.25
CA VAL A 334 -5.18 -16.51 3.68
C VAL A 334 -4.02 -16.01 2.85
N THR A 335 -3.00 -15.46 3.50
CA THR A 335 -1.80 -14.94 2.83
C THR A 335 -0.62 -15.89 3.02
N VAL A 336 0.04 -16.21 1.91
CA VAL A 336 1.28 -16.98 1.84
C VAL A 336 2.36 -16.11 1.21
N ILE A 337 3.53 -16.04 1.84
CA ILE A 337 4.61 -15.14 1.43
C ILE A 337 5.66 -15.86 0.60
N ASP A 338 6.25 -16.94 1.11
CA ASP A 338 7.27 -17.72 0.39
C ASP A 338 6.65 -18.90 -0.35
N THR A 339 6.56 -18.77 -1.67
CA THR A 339 5.93 -19.78 -2.53
C THR A 339 6.91 -20.51 -3.43
N LYS A 340 8.22 -20.19 -3.37
CA LYS A 340 9.21 -20.68 -4.33
C LYS A 340 9.37 -22.18 -4.36
N SER A 341 9.04 -22.86 -3.26
CA SER A 341 9.22 -24.31 -3.10
C SER A 341 7.98 -25.14 -3.46
N PHE A 342 6.88 -24.52 -3.93
CA PHE A 342 5.61 -25.22 -4.11
C PHE A 342 5.03 -25.04 -5.52
N SER A 343 4.52 -26.13 -6.12
CA SER A 343 3.60 -26.05 -7.23
C SER A 343 2.20 -25.59 -6.75
N ASN A 344 1.40 -24.97 -7.61
CA ASN A 344 0.10 -24.41 -7.20
C ASN A 344 -0.84 -25.43 -6.53
N GLY A 345 -0.93 -26.67 -7.04
CA GLY A 345 -1.77 -27.71 -6.44
C GLY A 345 -1.31 -28.10 -5.03
N ASN A 346 -0.03 -28.38 -4.89
CA ASN A 346 0.57 -28.74 -3.60
C ASN A 346 0.45 -27.60 -2.56
N LEU A 347 0.46 -26.34 -2.99
CA LEU A 347 0.32 -25.20 -2.09
C LEU A 347 -1.10 -25.10 -1.50
N ILE A 348 -2.14 -25.30 -2.31
CA ILE A 348 -3.55 -25.28 -1.85
C ILE A 348 -3.77 -26.37 -0.79
N ASP A 349 -3.32 -27.57 -1.05
CA ASP A 349 -3.51 -28.70 -0.13
C ASP A 349 -2.70 -28.49 1.16
N ARG A 350 -1.51 -27.94 1.05
CA ARG A 350 -0.70 -27.54 2.20
C ARG A 350 -1.39 -26.50 3.05
N VAL A 351 -1.96 -25.45 2.44
CA VAL A 351 -2.73 -24.40 3.13
C VAL A 351 -3.94 -24.99 3.84
N LYS A 352 -4.73 -25.83 3.17
CA LYS A 352 -5.89 -26.53 3.80
C LYS A 352 -5.47 -27.37 4.99
N TYR A 353 -4.39 -28.14 4.84
CA TYR A 353 -3.83 -28.94 5.92
C TYR A 353 -3.43 -28.08 7.13
N GLU A 354 -2.74 -26.96 6.92
CA GLU A 354 -2.31 -26.06 8.00
C GLU A 354 -3.50 -25.37 8.68
N LEU A 355 -4.50 -24.92 7.92
CA LEU A 355 -5.74 -24.37 8.47
C LEU A 355 -6.44 -25.36 9.39
N LYS A 356 -6.56 -26.61 8.97
CA LYS A 356 -7.17 -27.67 9.78
C LYS A 356 -6.32 -27.99 11.00
N LYS A 357 -5.02 -28.21 10.82
CA LYS A 357 -4.09 -28.66 11.86
C LYS A 357 -3.86 -27.59 12.94
N TYR A 358 -3.51 -26.36 12.54
CA TYR A 358 -3.08 -25.32 13.48
C TYR A 358 -4.22 -24.40 13.90
N CYS A 359 -5.18 -24.12 13.01
CA CYS A 359 -6.27 -23.19 13.28
C CYS A 359 -7.59 -23.89 13.60
N ARG A 360 -7.69 -25.22 13.39
CA ARG A 360 -8.94 -25.99 13.48
C ARG A 360 -10.04 -25.40 12.58
N ILE A 361 -9.67 -24.95 11.38
CA ILE A 361 -10.57 -24.40 10.39
C ILE A 361 -10.78 -25.44 9.28
N ASN A 362 -12.04 -25.81 9.05
CA ASN A 362 -12.45 -26.66 7.93
C ASN A 362 -12.81 -25.79 6.74
N VAL A 363 -12.12 -26.02 5.62
CA VAL A 363 -12.38 -25.35 4.34
C VAL A 363 -13.48 -26.09 3.60
N ILE A 364 -14.49 -25.36 3.13
CA ILE A 364 -15.56 -25.92 2.28
C ILE A 364 -15.08 -25.93 0.83
N ARG A 365 -14.68 -24.77 0.30
CA ARG A 365 -14.15 -24.64 -1.07
C ARG A 365 -13.26 -23.42 -1.25
N LEU A 366 -12.46 -23.45 -2.31
CA LEU A 366 -11.70 -22.29 -2.78
C LEU A 366 -12.59 -21.40 -3.63
N ILE A 367 -12.67 -20.12 -3.30
CA ILE A 367 -13.37 -19.10 -4.10
C ILE A 367 -12.43 -18.46 -5.09
N SER A 368 -11.22 -18.06 -4.65
CA SER A 368 -10.25 -17.40 -5.52
C SER A 368 -8.83 -17.56 -5.01
N GLN A 369 -7.87 -17.50 -5.95
CA GLN A 369 -6.44 -17.40 -5.69
C GLN A 369 -5.89 -16.22 -6.49
N PHE A 370 -5.10 -15.39 -5.83
CA PHE A 370 -4.36 -14.29 -6.45
C PHE A 370 -2.86 -14.53 -6.30
N ASN A 371 -2.18 -14.75 -7.41
CA ASN A 371 -0.72 -14.75 -7.46
C ASN A 371 -0.25 -13.31 -7.74
N ILE A 372 0.29 -12.65 -6.73
CA ILE A 372 0.65 -11.25 -6.78
C ILE A 372 2.17 -11.14 -6.86
N THR A 373 2.68 -11.09 -8.08
CA THR A 373 4.13 -11.10 -8.36
C THR A 373 4.81 -9.76 -8.07
N LYS A 374 4.06 -8.66 -8.13
CA LYS A 374 4.55 -7.29 -7.87
C LYS A 374 3.72 -6.67 -6.74
N SER A 375 3.90 -7.16 -5.52
CA SER A 375 3.14 -6.68 -4.37
C SER A 375 3.75 -5.42 -3.77
N LEU A 376 5.03 -5.48 -3.39
CA LEU A 376 5.78 -4.38 -2.81
C LEU A 376 7.14 -4.24 -3.51
N PRO A 377 7.64 -3.02 -3.74
CA PRO A 377 9.01 -2.84 -4.20
C PRO A 377 10.00 -3.27 -3.11
N ASP A 378 11.05 -3.98 -3.51
CA ASP A 378 12.14 -4.40 -2.64
C ASP A 378 13.29 -3.39 -2.77
N LEU A 379 13.32 -2.44 -1.83
CA LEU A 379 14.22 -1.30 -1.87
C LEU A 379 15.32 -1.46 -0.81
N HIS A 380 16.56 -1.16 -1.20
CA HIS A 380 17.70 -1.14 -0.29
C HIS A 380 17.85 0.20 0.41
N ASP A 381 17.55 1.31 -0.29
CA ASP A 381 17.53 2.65 0.26
C ASP A 381 16.10 3.18 0.30
N ILE A 382 15.68 3.62 1.45
CA ILE A 382 14.32 4.13 1.67
C ILE A 382 14.34 5.54 2.23
N SER A 383 13.44 6.37 1.74
CA SER A 383 13.23 7.73 2.21
C SER A 383 11.74 8.02 2.46
N ASN A 384 11.45 9.00 3.30
CA ASN A 384 10.08 9.46 3.48
C ASN A 384 9.65 10.41 2.37
N THR A 385 10.59 11.25 1.93
CA THR A 385 10.40 12.21 0.85
C THR A 385 11.75 12.52 0.20
N LYS A 386 11.68 12.99 -1.02
CA LYS A 386 12.79 13.59 -1.79
C LYS A 386 12.38 15.01 -2.17
N THR A 387 13.35 15.83 -2.58
CA THR A 387 13.03 17.14 -3.18
C THR A 387 12.27 16.94 -4.48
N PRO A 388 11.37 17.86 -4.89
CA PRO A 388 10.64 17.69 -6.14
C PRO A 388 11.53 17.46 -7.36
N SER A 389 12.71 18.10 -7.43
CA SER A 389 13.68 17.97 -8.53
C SER A 389 14.27 16.54 -8.67
N GLU A 390 14.31 15.75 -7.59
CA GLU A 390 14.80 14.36 -7.66
C GLU A 390 13.82 13.40 -8.37
N PHE A 391 12.59 13.85 -8.62
CA PHE A 391 11.61 13.10 -9.43
C PHE A 391 11.69 13.46 -10.93
N GLN A 392 12.52 14.41 -11.32
CA GLN A 392 12.74 14.84 -12.71
C GLN A 392 13.91 14.05 -13.30
N ILE A 393 13.72 13.44 -14.46
CA ILE A 393 14.76 12.69 -15.20
C ILE A 393 15.35 13.55 -16.33
N SER A 394 14.50 14.32 -16.99
CA SER A 394 14.87 15.19 -18.08
C SER A 394 13.99 16.45 -18.08
N ASP A 395 14.14 17.33 -19.05
CA ASP A 395 13.38 18.58 -19.11
C ASP A 395 11.87 18.38 -19.14
N SER A 396 11.39 17.24 -19.69
CA SER A 396 9.96 16.96 -19.85
C SER A 396 9.47 15.68 -19.15
N ILE A 397 10.36 14.86 -18.54
CA ILE A 397 10.02 13.55 -18.01
C ILE A 397 10.22 13.48 -16.49
N PHE A 398 9.19 13.00 -15.78
CA PHE A 398 9.16 12.88 -14.33
C PHE A 398 8.76 11.48 -13.91
N LEU A 399 9.25 11.02 -12.74
CA LEU A 399 8.91 9.72 -12.15
C LEU A 399 7.95 9.87 -10.98
N ALA A 400 7.08 8.89 -10.78
CA ALA A 400 6.24 8.74 -9.61
C ALA A 400 6.03 7.25 -9.30
N GLY A 401 5.91 6.94 -8.03
CA GLY A 401 5.69 5.57 -7.55
C GLY A 401 6.20 5.42 -6.12
N ASP A 402 5.68 4.43 -5.40
CA ASP A 402 6.20 4.08 -4.07
C ASP A 402 7.64 3.56 -4.15
N HIS A 403 8.03 2.99 -5.28
CA HIS A 403 9.39 2.51 -5.54
C HIS A 403 10.43 3.63 -5.62
N GLU A 404 10.01 4.88 -5.72
CA GLU A 404 10.90 6.05 -5.65
C GLU A 404 11.26 6.44 -4.21
N LEU A 405 10.51 5.98 -3.22
CA LEU A 405 10.65 6.39 -1.82
C LEU A 405 10.70 5.21 -0.84
N ASN A 406 9.57 4.55 -0.61
CA ASN A 406 9.43 3.40 0.28
C ASN A 406 8.14 2.63 -0.03
N PRO A 407 8.04 1.32 0.31
CA PRO A 407 6.89 0.48 -0.04
C PRO A 407 5.65 0.80 0.81
N SER A 408 5.01 1.96 0.57
CA SER A 408 3.78 2.35 1.27
C SER A 408 2.82 3.15 0.41
N LEU A 409 1.53 3.12 0.77
CA LEU A 409 0.53 4.01 0.18
C LEU A 409 0.90 5.49 0.39
N ASN A 410 1.47 5.83 1.56
CA ASN A 410 1.91 7.19 1.85
C ASN A 410 2.99 7.66 0.86
N ALA A 411 3.95 6.81 0.55
CA ALA A 411 5.00 7.09 -0.42
C ALA A 411 4.47 7.21 -1.85
N ALA A 412 3.52 6.34 -2.24
CA ALA A 412 2.86 6.44 -3.54
C ALA A 412 2.15 7.80 -3.73
N ILE A 413 1.47 8.27 -2.69
CA ILE A 413 0.82 9.60 -2.68
C ILE A 413 1.88 10.71 -2.72
N THR A 414 2.93 10.61 -1.87
CA THR A 414 4.00 11.61 -1.80
C THR A 414 4.70 11.78 -3.15
N SER A 415 5.08 10.68 -3.80
CA SER A 415 5.80 10.73 -5.08
C SER A 415 4.95 11.35 -6.19
N GLY A 416 3.67 11.01 -6.30
CA GLY A 416 2.77 11.62 -7.27
C GLY A 416 2.59 13.12 -7.05
N GLU A 417 2.46 13.56 -5.79
CA GLU A 417 2.38 14.98 -5.43
C GLU A 417 3.68 15.72 -5.80
N MET A 418 4.85 15.18 -5.45
CA MET A 418 6.14 15.83 -5.70
C MET A 418 6.46 15.93 -7.20
N SER A 419 6.19 14.89 -7.97
CA SER A 419 6.37 14.89 -9.42
C SER A 419 5.52 15.97 -10.11
N ALA A 420 4.26 16.06 -9.72
CA ALA A 420 3.37 17.10 -10.25
C ALA A 420 3.82 18.51 -9.85
N LEU A 421 4.26 18.72 -8.60
CA LEU A 421 4.77 20.01 -8.14
C LEU A 421 6.05 20.43 -8.89
N GLN A 422 6.95 19.48 -9.19
CA GLN A 422 8.14 19.76 -9.98
C GLN A 422 7.78 20.17 -11.41
N LEU A 423 6.87 19.42 -12.06
CA LEU A 423 6.38 19.76 -13.39
C LEU A 423 5.81 21.18 -13.42
N ILE A 424 4.94 21.53 -12.47
CA ILE A 424 4.33 22.86 -12.36
C ILE A 424 5.39 23.95 -12.20
N LYS A 425 6.46 23.67 -11.43
CA LYS A 425 7.58 24.60 -11.24
C LYS A 425 8.33 24.84 -12.55
N ILE A 426 8.66 23.76 -13.29
CA ILE A 426 9.38 23.85 -14.57
C ILE A 426 8.54 24.60 -15.61
N ASP A 427 7.26 24.24 -15.73
CA ASP A 427 6.37 24.90 -16.68
C ASP A 427 6.26 26.42 -16.45
N LYS A 428 6.16 26.83 -15.19
CA LYS A 428 6.16 28.25 -14.84
C LYS A 428 7.46 28.97 -15.19
N LEU A 429 8.61 28.29 -15.06
CA LEU A 429 9.91 28.88 -15.41
C LEU A 429 10.08 29.01 -16.93
N ASN A 430 9.56 28.06 -17.71
CA ASN A 430 9.63 28.10 -19.17
C ASN A 430 8.67 29.12 -19.81
N ASN A 431 7.67 29.58 -19.04
CA ASN A 431 6.70 30.60 -19.49
C ASN A 431 6.94 31.98 -18.88
N LEU A 432 8.08 32.22 -18.23
CA LEU A 432 8.59 33.54 -17.79
C LEU A 432 9.60 34.07 -18.79
#